data_8eea5cfdce8d01068d8de8b044dcf8a3
#
_entry.id   8eea5cfdce8d01068d8de8b044dcf8a3
#
_cell.length_a   1.000
_cell.length_b   1.000
_cell.length_c   1.000
_cell.angle_alpha   90.00
_cell.angle_beta   90.00
_cell.angle_gamma   90.00
#
_symmetry.space_group_name_H-M   'P 1'
#
loop_
_entity.id
_entity.type
_entity.pdbx_description
1 polymer ?
#
loop_
_entity_poly.entity_id
_entity_poly.type
_entity_poly.pdbx_seq_one_letter_code
_entity_poly.pdbx_strand_id
1 'polypeptide(L)'
;MSSNFKTPLSVYVLYDKDNTKGSETYEKIYHLLCRNSSRPFEDGLDIPVFFRTDMANQITPIDINFSNKTIAILLVDDNMYCNTIWDEYIKELLVKQDNGALKIFAVKLSKYAFDINPLLQEEQFICLKNENIETDWHEFQIRLYDNILRYLKSYKVGQKLKLFISHSKKDKDHLGESTAISLRDYLRSDTKLDSFFDVNDILDGHQFAQQIQSGIASSLLVIIESDTYSEREWCRIEAISGKKNNVPSILVNVLNGVSSRTFPYLGNMPKIRFNGKWDDVIILLLRTALDQYYEKEYLEQLVMKCDLQNTSILPVPPELMNLINIEDNIKSILYPEPPLGREELEVLNKNGKITSFVTPSQLYSNMNKIQDKKIAISISETPEALTKGIGKAMFDDLSVEIARHLLVTGAKLVYGGDLRIGGFTKLLCDLSCQYGIKEKSDPSTIYFTNYFAWPIFNRLSKSDIAEFKYDRVEIVKTEIPKGVGEEDKGKFFEPTTPSKMFLWANSLSIMRKEMEENVNARIVLGGKIVNFKGRMAGIFEEAICAIQKKHPIYLLGGFGGASAQKVKLRQKNYLKKQKPMRIIKI
;
A
#
# COMPACT_ATOMS: atom_id res chain seq x y z
N MET A 1 -11.16 16.59 -22.35
CA MET A 1 -11.97 15.70 -21.47
C MET A 1 -11.02 15.15 -20.42
N SER A 2 -11.16 15.50 -19.14
CA SER A 2 -10.34 14.92 -18.09
C SER A 2 -10.79 13.46 -17.90
N SER A 3 -10.03 12.52 -18.43
CA SER A 3 -10.22 11.11 -18.08
C SER A 3 -10.08 10.98 -16.58
N ASN A 4 -11.12 10.51 -15.91
CA ASN A 4 -11.02 10.21 -14.47
C ASN A 4 -9.91 9.16 -14.32
N PHE A 5 -8.90 9.46 -13.53
CA PHE A 5 -7.87 8.48 -13.18
C PHE A 5 -8.53 7.31 -12.44
N LYS A 6 -8.20 6.11 -12.87
CA LYS A 6 -8.61 4.86 -12.22
C LYS A 6 -7.36 4.07 -11.86
N THR A 7 -7.36 3.42 -10.72
CA THR A 7 -6.28 2.48 -10.40
C THR A 7 -6.31 1.29 -11.38
N PRO A 8 -5.18 0.64 -11.68
CA PRO A 8 -5.18 -0.51 -12.58
C PRO A 8 -6.09 -1.64 -12.12
N LEU A 9 -6.07 -1.92 -10.82
CA LEU A 9 -6.77 -3.04 -10.21
C LEU A 9 -7.33 -2.65 -8.83
N SER A 10 -8.46 -3.22 -8.45
CA SER A 10 -8.96 -3.27 -7.07
C SER A 10 -9.45 -4.66 -6.70
N VAL A 11 -9.34 -5.00 -5.43
CA VAL A 11 -9.72 -6.31 -4.89
C VAL A 11 -10.78 -6.14 -3.81
N TYR A 12 -11.82 -6.94 -3.86
CA TYR A 12 -12.87 -7.02 -2.85
C TYR A 12 -12.89 -8.40 -2.24
N VAL A 13 -12.71 -8.51 -0.93
CA VAL A 13 -12.82 -9.77 -0.18
C VAL A 13 -14.23 -9.85 0.39
N LEU A 14 -14.95 -10.91 0.03
CA LEU A 14 -16.35 -11.13 0.39
C LEU A 14 -16.46 -12.29 1.36
N TYR A 15 -17.11 -12.08 2.49
CA TYR A 15 -17.32 -13.11 3.50
C TYR A 15 -18.61 -12.86 4.28
N ASP A 16 -19.23 -13.93 4.76
CA ASP A 16 -20.42 -13.83 5.60
C ASP A 16 -20.07 -13.22 6.96
N LYS A 17 -20.95 -12.41 7.54
CA LYS A 17 -20.73 -11.74 8.85
C LYS A 17 -20.46 -12.72 10.00
N ASP A 18 -21.01 -13.94 9.91
CA ASP A 18 -20.87 -14.99 10.90
C ASP A 18 -19.62 -15.87 10.66
N ASN A 19 -18.87 -15.58 9.59
CA ASN A 19 -17.53 -16.15 9.38
C ASN A 19 -16.53 -15.53 10.35
N THR A 20 -16.24 -16.22 11.45
CA THR A 20 -15.38 -15.73 12.53
C THR A 20 -13.96 -15.38 12.10
N LYS A 21 -13.47 -15.97 11.01
CA LYS A 21 -12.13 -15.73 10.44
C LYS A 21 -12.14 -14.78 9.23
N GLY A 22 -13.31 -14.38 8.75
CA GLY A 22 -13.43 -13.57 7.54
C GLY A 22 -12.70 -12.24 7.63
N SER A 23 -12.85 -11.52 8.75
CA SER A 23 -12.16 -10.24 8.98
C SER A 23 -10.65 -10.41 9.09
N GLU A 24 -10.16 -11.44 9.77
CA GLU A 24 -8.71 -11.73 9.89
C GLU A 24 -8.11 -12.10 8.53
N THR A 25 -8.83 -12.92 7.76
CA THR A 25 -8.40 -13.28 6.39
C THR A 25 -8.36 -12.05 5.49
N TYR A 26 -9.35 -11.16 5.58
CA TYR A 26 -9.30 -9.87 4.87
C TYR A 26 -8.07 -9.06 5.24
N GLU A 27 -7.76 -8.91 6.52
CA GLU A 27 -6.57 -8.14 6.96
C GLU A 27 -5.28 -8.77 6.44
N LYS A 28 -5.16 -10.10 6.45
CA LYS A 28 -4.00 -10.80 5.86
C LYS A 28 -3.89 -10.55 4.35
N ILE A 29 -4.99 -10.61 3.60
CA ILE A 29 -5.02 -10.31 2.16
C ILE A 29 -4.70 -8.82 1.93
N TYR A 30 -5.21 -7.92 2.78
CA TYR A 30 -4.89 -6.51 2.72
C TYR A 30 -3.37 -6.28 2.84
N HIS A 31 -2.73 -6.88 3.84
CA HIS A 31 -1.28 -6.76 4.03
C HIS A 31 -0.45 -7.40 2.92
N LEU A 32 -0.98 -8.41 2.24
CA LEU A 32 -0.31 -9.00 1.07
C LEU A 32 -0.33 -8.09 -0.15
N LEU A 33 -1.46 -7.46 -0.43
CA LEU A 33 -1.74 -6.77 -1.69
C LEU A 33 -1.64 -5.25 -1.59
N CYS A 34 -1.85 -4.67 -0.41
CA CYS A 34 -1.73 -3.25 -0.19
C CYS A 34 -0.46 -2.94 0.59
N ARG A 35 -0.57 -2.69 1.88
CA ARG A 35 0.57 -2.38 2.77
C ARG A 35 0.46 -3.08 4.09
N ASN A 36 1.60 -3.26 4.75
CA ASN A 36 1.65 -3.68 6.13
C ASN A 36 1.67 -2.45 7.05
N SER A 37 0.56 -2.15 7.71
CA SER A 37 0.43 -1.00 8.62
C SER A 37 1.40 -1.03 9.81
N SER A 38 1.93 -2.21 10.20
CA SER A 38 2.98 -2.33 11.21
C SER A 38 4.37 -1.96 10.69
N ARG A 39 4.52 -1.86 9.36
CA ARG A 39 5.75 -1.49 8.66
C ARG A 39 5.46 -0.47 7.55
N PRO A 40 5.02 0.73 7.90
CA PRO A 40 4.50 1.72 6.95
C PRO A 40 5.54 2.22 5.95
N PHE A 41 6.81 1.87 6.14
CA PHE A 41 7.93 2.24 5.26
C PHE A 41 8.38 1.08 4.37
N GLU A 42 7.83 -0.12 4.54
CA GLU A 42 8.05 -1.21 3.60
C GLU A 42 7.21 -1.01 2.35
N ASP A 43 7.78 -1.39 1.21
CA ASP A 43 7.10 -1.34 -0.06
C ASP A 43 5.93 -2.33 -0.06
N GLY A 44 4.70 -1.82 -0.19
CA GLY A 44 3.51 -2.60 -0.49
C GLY A 44 3.34 -2.76 -1.99
N LEU A 45 2.33 -3.52 -2.41
CA LEU A 45 1.91 -3.58 -3.81
C LEU A 45 0.94 -2.43 -4.15
N ASP A 46 0.50 -1.67 -3.16
CA ASP A 46 -0.44 -0.56 -3.25
C ASP A 46 -1.74 -0.85 -4.03
N ILE A 47 -2.09 -2.15 -4.17
CA ILE A 47 -3.35 -2.58 -4.76
C ILE A 47 -4.47 -2.34 -3.73
N PRO A 48 -5.48 -1.53 -4.04
CA PRO A 48 -6.59 -1.27 -3.12
C PRO A 48 -7.38 -2.54 -2.80
N VAL A 49 -7.55 -2.83 -1.50
CA VAL A 49 -8.29 -4.00 -1.02
C VAL A 49 -9.43 -3.55 -0.11
N PHE A 50 -10.65 -3.92 -0.45
CA PHE A 50 -11.85 -3.66 0.31
C PHE A 50 -12.47 -4.98 0.77
N PHE A 51 -13.40 -4.92 1.72
CA PHE A 51 -14.23 -6.09 2.03
C PHE A 51 -15.72 -5.80 1.85
N ARG A 52 -16.50 -6.87 1.75
CA ARG A 52 -17.96 -6.84 1.78
C ARG A 52 -18.49 -7.96 2.66
N THR A 53 -19.48 -7.62 3.46
CA THR A 53 -20.20 -8.57 4.31
C THR A 53 -21.66 -8.13 4.41
N ASP A 54 -22.54 -9.04 4.82
CA ASP A 54 -23.98 -8.85 4.90
C ASP A 54 -24.45 -8.10 6.17
N MET A 55 -23.91 -6.90 6.40
CA MET A 55 -24.32 -6.06 7.52
C MET A 55 -25.76 -5.55 7.36
N ALA A 56 -26.55 -5.63 8.45
CA ALA A 56 -27.95 -5.23 8.47
C ALA A 56 -28.79 -5.89 7.35
N ASN A 57 -28.52 -7.14 7.03
CA ASN A 57 -29.16 -7.93 5.97
C ASN A 57 -29.05 -7.29 4.56
N GLN A 58 -27.98 -6.56 4.32
CA GLN A 58 -27.67 -6.00 3.01
C GLN A 58 -26.17 -6.05 2.75
N ILE A 59 -25.79 -6.28 1.49
CA ILE A 59 -24.39 -6.22 1.06
C ILE A 59 -24.20 -4.91 0.29
N THR A 60 -23.23 -4.10 0.71
CA THR A 60 -22.87 -2.88 -0.05
C THR A 60 -22.30 -3.29 -1.40
N PRO A 61 -22.82 -2.79 -2.52
CA PRO A 61 -22.34 -3.15 -3.84
C PRO A 61 -20.86 -2.86 -4.04
N ILE A 62 -20.19 -3.69 -4.86
CA ILE A 62 -18.84 -3.44 -5.35
C ILE A 62 -18.89 -2.28 -6.34
N ASP A 63 -17.98 -1.30 -6.20
CA ASP A 63 -17.81 -0.22 -7.17
C ASP A 63 -16.83 -0.65 -8.28
N ILE A 64 -17.38 -1.15 -9.38
CA ILE A 64 -16.61 -1.56 -10.58
C ILE A 64 -16.02 -0.38 -11.36
N ASN A 65 -16.37 0.86 -11.01
CA ASN A 65 -15.85 2.06 -11.67
C ASN A 65 -14.62 2.63 -10.98
N PHE A 66 -14.28 2.11 -9.80
CA PHE A 66 -13.13 2.57 -9.01
C PHE A 66 -11.80 2.25 -9.69
N SER A 67 -11.70 1.12 -10.36
CA SER A 67 -10.49 0.64 -11.04
C SER A 67 -10.78 0.23 -12.48
N ASN A 68 -9.72 -0.02 -13.26
CA ASN A 68 -9.86 -0.56 -14.63
C ASN A 68 -10.26 -2.03 -14.61
N LYS A 69 -9.72 -2.78 -13.64
CA LYS A 69 -10.02 -4.19 -13.41
C LYS A 69 -10.43 -4.40 -11.95
N THR A 70 -11.44 -5.19 -11.73
CA THR A 70 -11.97 -5.48 -10.38
C THR A 70 -11.94 -6.99 -10.13
N ILE A 71 -11.49 -7.40 -8.95
CA ILE A 71 -11.52 -8.79 -8.49
C ILE A 71 -12.45 -8.89 -7.29
N ALA A 72 -13.29 -9.91 -7.28
CA ALA A 72 -14.08 -10.35 -6.13
C ALA A 72 -13.56 -11.70 -5.64
N ILE A 73 -13.02 -11.75 -4.40
CA ILE A 73 -12.59 -12.98 -3.74
C ILE A 73 -13.71 -13.40 -2.78
N LEU A 74 -14.37 -14.52 -3.05
CA LEU A 74 -15.43 -15.06 -2.20
C LEU A 74 -14.84 -16.10 -1.25
N LEU A 75 -14.98 -15.90 0.06
CA LEU A 75 -14.62 -16.89 1.08
C LEU A 75 -15.83 -17.78 1.35
N VAL A 76 -15.99 -18.85 0.56
CA VAL A 76 -17.18 -19.68 0.55
C VAL A 76 -17.12 -20.73 1.66
N ASP A 77 -17.68 -20.38 2.82
CA ASP A 77 -17.87 -21.27 3.97
C ASP A 77 -19.34 -21.71 4.11
N ASP A 78 -19.65 -22.50 5.13
CA ASP A 78 -21.01 -22.98 5.41
C ASP A 78 -21.98 -21.82 5.72
N ASN A 79 -21.50 -20.72 6.34
CA ASN A 79 -22.34 -19.56 6.64
C ASN A 79 -22.78 -18.86 5.36
N MET A 80 -21.85 -18.60 4.45
CA MET A 80 -22.16 -18.02 3.14
C MET A 80 -23.09 -18.91 2.32
N TYR A 81 -22.86 -20.23 2.34
CA TYR A 81 -23.70 -21.19 1.62
C TYR A 81 -25.15 -21.22 2.11
N CYS A 82 -25.38 -21.10 3.42
CA CYS A 82 -26.71 -21.13 4.01
C CYS A 82 -27.46 -19.79 3.95
N ASN A 83 -26.82 -18.70 3.55
CA ASN A 83 -27.37 -17.36 3.59
C ASN A 83 -27.88 -16.92 2.21
N THR A 84 -29.21 -16.85 2.05
CA THR A 84 -29.88 -16.51 0.77
C THR A 84 -29.51 -15.13 0.22
N ILE A 85 -29.06 -14.19 1.06
CA ILE A 85 -28.60 -12.87 0.62
C ILE A 85 -27.36 -13.01 -0.28
N TRP A 86 -26.47 -13.94 0.06
CA TRP A 86 -25.30 -14.22 -0.76
C TRP A 86 -25.63 -14.87 -2.10
N ASP A 87 -26.61 -15.76 -2.15
CA ASP A 87 -27.05 -16.39 -3.42
C ASP A 87 -27.53 -15.31 -4.42
N GLU A 88 -28.36 -14.36 -3.96
CA GLU A 88 -28.81 -13.25 -4.80
C GLU A 88 -27.65 -12.34 -5.24
N TYR A 89 -26.77 -12.01 -4.31
CA TYR A 89 -25.64 -11.12 -4.61
C TYR A 89 -24.61 -11.76 -5.54
N ILE A 90 -24.33 -13.05 -5.39
CA ILE A 90 -23.45 -13.80 -6.30
C ILE A 90 -24.02 -13.82 -7.73
N LYS A 91 -25.33 -13.96 -7.91
CA LYS A 91 -25.97 -13.84 -9.24
C LYS A 91 -25.72 -12.48 -9.88
N GLU A 92 -25.81 -11.39 -9.09
CA GLU A 92 -25.46 -10.04 -9.59
C GLU A 92 -24.00 -9.91 -9.98
N LEU A 93 -23.08 -10.52 -9.21
CA LEU A 93 -21.65 -10.51 -9.51
C LEU A 93 -21.33 -11.29 -10.80
N LEU A 94 -21.99 -12.42 -11.00
CA LEU A 94 -21.85 -13.24 -12.22
C LEU A 94 -22.27 -12.47 -13.47
N VAL A 95 -23.40 -11.76 -13.42
CA VAL A 95 -23.83 -10.88 -14.52
C VAL A 95 -22.76 -9.81 -14.84
N LYS A 96 -22.12 -9.24 -13.80
CA LYS A 96 -21.03 -8.27 -13.99
C LYS A 96 -19.78 -8.92 -14.56
N GLN A 97 -19.47 -10.16 -14.16
CA GLN A 97 -18.36 -10.94 -14.71
C GLN A 97 -18.56 -11.25 -16.20
N ASP A 98 -19.76 -11.69 -16.59
CA ASP A 98 -20.10 -11.99 -17.99
C ASP A 98 -19.96 -10.77 -18.89
N ASN A 99 -20.25 -9.59 -18.35
CA ASN A 99 -20.03 -8.30 -19.01
C ASN A 99 -18.55 -7.83 -18.98
N GLY A 100 -17.63 -8.62 -18.44
CA GLY A 100 -16.21 -8.30 -18.32
C GLY A 100 -15.86 -7.21 -17.31
N ALA A 101 -16.80 -6.81 -16.44
CA ALA A 101 -16.61 -5.72 -15.50
C ALA A 101 -15.82 -6.12 -14.24
N LEU A 102 -15.80 -7.41 -13.90
CA LEU A 102 -15.03 -7.97 -12.78
C LEU A 102 -14.66 -9.42 -13.04
N LYS A 103 -13.75 -9.97 -12.19
CA LYS A 103 -13.41 -11.38 -12.14
C LYS A 103 -13.68 -11.92 -10.74
N ILE A 104 -14.32 -13.07 -10.66
CA ILE A 104 -14.61 -13.76 -9.40
C ILE A 104 -13.57 -14.87 -9.19
N PHE A 105 -13.00 -14.93 -7.97
CA PHE A 105 -12.23 -16.05 -7.46
C PHE A 105 -12.90 -16.53 -6.17
N ALA A 106 -13.41 -17.75 -6.17
CA ALA A 106 -14.03 -18.35 -5.01
C ALA A 106 -13.01 -19.21 -4.26
N VAL A 107 -12.90 -19.06 -2.94
CA VAL A 107 -12.05 -19.89 -2.08
C VAL A 107 -12.91 -20.95 -1.45
N LYS A 108 -12.58 -22.22 -1.70
CA LYS A 108 -13.31 -23.37 -1.15
C LYS A 108 -12.94 -23.57 0.32
N LEU A 109 -13.84 -23.19 1.22
CA LEU A 109 -13.71 -23.36 2.68
C LEU A 109 -14.81 -24.28 3.25
N SER A 110 -15.65 -24.84 2.39
CA SER A 110 -16.70 -25.80 2.70
C SER A 110 -16.74 -26.90 1.65
N LYS A 111 -17.12 -28.11 2.05
CA LYS A 111 -17.38 -29.21 1.10
C LYS A 111 -18.53 -28.90 0.14
N TYR A 112 -19.42 -27.98 0.51
CA TYR A 112 -20.57 -27.56 -0.30
C TYR A 112 -20.26 -26.32 -1.18
N ALA A 113 -19.03 -25.83 -1.19
CA ALA A 113 -18.70 -24.58 -1.86
C ALA A 113 -19.02 -24.58 -3.37
N PHE A 114 -18.87 -25.71 -4.04
CA PHE A 114 -19.21 -25.82 -5.47
C PHE A 114 -20.71 -25.70 -5.76
N ASP A 115 -21.56 -25.99 -4.77
CA ASP A 115 -23.01 -25.95 -4.91
C ASP A 115 -23.60 -24.56 -4.58
N ILE A 116 -22.77 -23.59 -4.22
CA ILE A 116 -23.24 -22.25 -3.83
C ILE A 116 -23.96 -21.54 -4.98
N ASN A 117 -23.50 -21.74 -6.20
CA ASN A 117 -24.17 -21.28 -7.40
C ASN A 117 -23.73 -22.12 -8.61
N PRO A 118 -24.65 -22.75 -9.36
CA PRO A 118 -24.32 -23.61 -10.48
C PRO A 118 -23.64 -22.89 -11.67
N LEU A 119 -23.65 -21.56 -11.70
CA LEU A 119 -22.98 -20.77 -12.72
C LEU A 119 -21.51 -20.49 -12.39
N LEU A 120 -21.07 -20.75 -11.16
CA LEU A 120 -19.65 -20.68 -10.78
C LEU A 120 -18.97 -21.98 -11.20
N GLN A 121 -18.05 -21.87 -12.16
CA GLN A 121 -17.29 -23.02 -12.67
C GLN A 121 -16.19 -23.42 -11.70
N GLU A 122 -15.86 -24.71 -11.65
CA GLU A 122 -14.82 -25.24 -10.75
C GLU A 122 -13.45 -24.57 -10.95
N GLU A 123 -13.11 -24.15 -12.17
CA GLU A 123 -11.87 -23.43 -12.49
C GLU A 123 -11.75 -22.07 -11.81
N GLN A 124 -12.85 -21.51 -11.33
CA GLN A 124 -12.85 -20.24 -10.58
C GLN A 124 -12.54 -20.43 -9.10
N PHE A 125 -12.50 -21.69 -8.63
CA PHE A 125 -12.25 -21.98 -7.24
C PHE A 125 -10.76 -22.14 -6.91
N ILE A 126 -10.33 -21.44 -5.88
CA ILE A 126 -9.08 -21.67 -5.19
C ILE A 126 -9.32 -22.83 -4.21
N CYS A 127 -8.94 -24.05 -4.62
CA CYS A 127 -9.04 -25.25 -3.79
C CYS A 127 -7.73 -25.42 -3.02
N LEU A 128 -7.80 -25.37 -1.70
CA LEU A 128 -6.68 -25.57 -0.79
C LEU A 128 -6.63 -27.03 -0.32
N LYS A 129 -5.43 -27.51 0.00
CA LYS A 129 -5.21 -28.92 0.38
C LYS A 129 -6.04 -29.34 1.61
N ASN A 130 -6.11 -28.51 2.64
CA ASN A 130 -6.84 -28.78 3.88
C ASN A 130 -8.13 -27.95 3.99
N GLU A 131 -8.56 -27.28 2.93
CA GLU A 131 -9.74 -26.39 2.93
C GLU A 131 -9.67 -25.30 4.03
N ASN A 132 -8.46 -24.91 4.43
CA ASN A 132 -8.22 -23.97 5.50
C ASN A 132 -7.09 -23.01 5.11
N ILE A 133 -7.43 -21.73 5.00
CA ILE A 133 -6.47 -20.67 4.60
C ILE A 133 -5.30 -20.55 5.58
N GLU A 134 -5.52 -20.75 6.89
CA GLU A 134 -4.44 -20.57 7.86
C GLU A 134 -3.37 -21.65 7.75
N THR A 135 -3.79 -22.92 7.59
CA THR A 135 -2.85 -24.05 7.44
C THR A 135 -2.20 -24.08 6.07
N ASP A 136 -2.94 -23.64 5.04
CA ASP A 136 -2.50 -23.67 3.65
C ASP A 136 -2.10 -22.27 3.15
N TRP A 137 -1.60 -21.41 4.03
CA TRP A 137 -1.36 -19.99 3.74
C TRP A 137 -0.41 -19.76 2.57
N HIS A 138 0.69 -20.52 2.46
CA HIS A 138 1.61 -20.40 1.33
C HIS A 138 0.95 -20.82 0.02
N GLU A 139 0.22 -21.93 0.01
CA GLU A 139 -0.52 -22.37 -1.17
C GLU A 139 -1.55 -21.32 -1.60
N PHE A 140 -2.29 -20.75 -0.63
CA PHE A 140 -3.23 -19.67 -0.89
C PHE A 140 -2.55 -18.44 -1.51
N GLN A 141 -1.40 -18.01 -0.97
CA GLN A 141 -0.63 -16.88 -1.51
C GLN A 141 -0.20 -17.13 -2.96
N ILE A 142 0.37 -18.29 -3.26
CA ILE A 142 0.82 -18.66 -4.60
C ILE A 142 -0.35 -18.56 -5.59
N ARG A 143 -1.50 -19.17 -5.24
CA ARG A 143 -2.68 -19.17 -6.11
C ARG A 143 -3.28 -17.78 -6.27
N LEU A 144 -3.34 -17.01 -5.19
CA LEU A 144 -3.86 -15.66 -5.22
C LEU A 144 -3.02 -14.77 -6.15
N TYR A 145 -1.68 -14.76 -5.96
CA TYR A 145 -0.79 -13.97 -6.81
C TYR A 145 -0.85 -14.39 -8.28
N ASP A 146 -0.86 -15.69 -8.56
CA ASP A 146 -0.96 -16.18 -9.94
C ASP A 146 -2.28 -15.76 -10.61
N ASN A 147 -3.41 -15.94 -9.92
CA ASN A 147 -4.71 -15.57 -10.45
C ASN A 147 -4.82 -14.06 -10.70
N ILE A 148 -4.33 -13.23 -9.78
CA ILE A 148 -4.32 -11.77 -9.94
C ILE A 148 -3.43 -11.37 -11.10
N LEU A 149 -2.23 -11.94 -11.20
CA LEU A 149 -1.26 -11.66 -12.25
C LEU A 149 -1.82 -12.01 -13.64
N ARG A 150 -2.44 -13.19 -13.79
CA ARG A 150 -3.09 -13.61 -15.03
C ARG A 150 -4.21 -12.67 -15.44
N TYR A 151 -5.05 -12.27 -14.49
CA TYR A 151 -6.13 -11.34 -14.77
C TYR A 151 -5.60 -9.95 -15.12
N LEU A 152 -4.63 -9.42 -14.38
CA LEU A 152 -4.01 -8.13 -14.65
C LEU A 152 -3.41 -8.10 -16.06
N LYS A 153 -2.69 -9.15 -16.45
CA LYS A 153 -2.05 -9.26 -17.78
C LYS A 153 -2.97 -9.78 -18.89
N SER A 154 -4.24 -10.07 -18.57
CA SER A 154 -5.21 -10.62 -19.53
C SER A 154 -4.70 -11.89 -20.26
N TYR A 155 -4.03 -12.78 -19.52
CA TYR A 155 -3.58 -14.05 -20.08
C TYR A 155 -4.75 -14.94 -20.49
N LYS A 156 -4.59 -15.63 -21.63
CA LYS A 156 -5.56 -16.62 -22.07
C LYS A 156 -5.56 -17.83 -21.15
N VAL A 157 -6.71 -18.52 -21.09
CA VAL A 157 -6.81 -19.80 -20.39
C VAL A 157 -5.76 -20.77 -20.93
N GLY A 158 -5.03 -21.45 -20.04
CA GLY A 158 -3.95 -22.37 -20.39
C GLY A 158 -2.61 -21.72 -20.81
N GLN A 159 -2.53 -20.39 -20.88
CA GLN A 159 -1.26 -19.73 -21.14
C GLN A 159 -0.35 -19.80 -19.90
N LYS A 160 0.84 -20.40 -20.06
CA LYS A 160 1.85 -20.52 -19.00
C LYS A 160 2.71 -19.27 -18.90
N LEU A 161 3.18 -18.95 -17.67
CA LEU A 161 4.21 -17.93 -17.43
C LEU A 161 5.58 -18.51 -17.80
N LYS A 162 6.35 -17.81 -18.64
CA LYS A 162 7.71 -18.23 -18.97
C LYS A 162 8.64 -17.96 -17.80
N LEU A 163 9.32 -18.98 -17.33
CA LEU A 163 10.30 -18.90 -16.24
C LEU A 163 11.68 -19.30 -16.74
N PHE A 164 12.64 -18.39 -16.54
CA PHE A 164 14.06 -18.66 -16.80
C PHE A 164 14.79 -18.83 -15.46
N ILE A 165 15.69 -19.83 -15.42
CA ILE A 165 16.51 -20.11 -14.24
C ILE A 165 17.98 -19.93 -14.65
N SER A 166 18.59 -18.84 -14.16
CA SER A 166 20.00 -18.55 -14.35
C SER A 166 20.83 -19.13 -13.22
N HIS A 167 21.85 -19.96 -13.53
CA HIS A 167 22.69 -20.63 -12.55
C HIS A 167 24.09 -20.91 -13.10
N SER A 168 25.06 -21.16 -12.19
CA SER A 168 26.38 -21.64 -12.58
C SER A 168 26.41 -23.18 -12.71
N LYS A 169 27.00 -23.70 -13.78
CA LYS A 169 27.25 -25.15 -13.99
C LYS A 169 28.58 -25.62 -13.46
N LYS A 170 29.44 -24.73 -12.95
CA LYS A 170 30.82 -25.04 -12.59
C LYS A 170 31.13 -24.76 -11.11
N ASP A 171 30.12 -24.85 -10.27
CA ASP A 171 30.34 -24.78 -8.84
C ASP A 171 31.01 -26.04 -8.33
N LYS A 172 31.77 -25.90 -7.25
CA LYS A 172 32.19 -27.03 -6.44
C LYS A 172 30.90 -27.74 -5.96
N ASP A 173 30.87 -29.06 -6.11
CA ASP A 173 29.72 -29.90 -5.77
C ASP A 173 28.43 -29.60 -6.62
N HIS A 174 28.56 -28.95 -7.76
CA HIS A 174 27.46 -28.61 -8.68
C HIS A 174 26.26 -27.92 -8.01
N LEU A 175 26.49 -27.09 -6.99
CA LEU A 175 25.46 -26.52 -6.14
C LEU A 175 24.43 -25.68 -6.93
N GLY A 176 24.89 -24.81 -7.82
CA GLY A 176 23.97 -23.96 -8.65
C GLY A 176 23.09 -24.81 -9.57
N GLU A 177 23.71 -25.77 -10.26
CA GLU A 177 23.00 -26.67 -11.18
C GLU A 177 22.03 -27.60 -10.46
N SER A 178 22.44 -28.24 -9.34
CA SER A 178 21.56 -29.10 -8.55
C SER A 178 20.38 -28.34 -7.96
N THR A 179 20.58 -27.09 -7.53
CA THR A 179 19.52 -26.22 -7.04
C THR A 179 18.55 -25.85 -8.17
N ALA A 180 19.05 -25.53 -9.37
CA ALA A 180 18.21 -25.24 -10.54
C ALA A 180 17.35 -26.45 -10.95
N ILE A 181 17.94 -27.65 -10.95
CA ILE A 181 17.24 -28.90 -11.20
C ILE A 181 16.16 -29.13 -10.14
N SER A 182 16.49 -28.95 -8.86
CA SER A 182 15.55 -29.10 -7.76
C SER A 182 14.35 -28.14 -7.87
N LEU A 183 14.56 -26.88 -8.25
CA LEU A 183 13.47 -25.92 -8.52
C LEU A 183 12.58 -26.41 -9.67
N ARG A 184 13.18 -26.81 -10.78
CA ARG A 184 12.46 -27.32 -11.94
C ARG A 184 11.62 -28.54 -11.58
N ASP A 185 12.21 -29.50 -10.86
CA ASP A 185 11.55 -30.74 -10.48
C ASP A 185 10.41 -30.47 -9.48
N TYR A 186 10.59 -29.52 -8.56
CA TYR A 186 9.53 -29.03 -7.68
C TYR A 186 8.36 -28.45 -8.49
N LEU A 187 8.61 -27.57 -9.45
CA LEU A 187 7.55 -26.98 -10.28
C LEU A 187 6.81 -28.03 -11.11
N ARG A 188 7.49 -29.08 -11.58
CA ARG A 188 6.88 -30.18 -12.35
C ARG A 188 6.13 -31.19 -11.48
N SER A 189 6.54 -31.36 -10.23
CA SER A 189 5.90 -32.31 -9.30
C SER A 189 4.54 -31.81 -8.79
N ASP A 190 4.35 -30.52 -8.71
CA ASP A 190 3.06 -29.91 -8.41
C ASP A 190 2.30 -29.66 -9.73
N THR A 191 1.29 -30.46 -10.00
CA THR A 191 0.47 -30.37 -11.23
C THR A 191 -0.11 -29.00 -11.48
N LYS A 192 -0.36 -28.23 -10.42
CA LYS A 192 -0.90 -26.90 -10.49
C LYS A 192 0.20 -25.89 -10.85
N LEU A 193 1.40 -25.99 -10.22
CA LEU A 193 2.55 -25.16 -10.59
C LEU A 193 3.05 -25.48 -12.00
N ASP A 194 3.06 -26.73 -12.43
CA ASP A 194 3.36 -27.11 -13.82
C ASP A 194 2.37 -26.49 -14.81
N SER A 195 1.11 -26.33 -14.43
CA SER A 195 0.13 -25.61 -15.25
C SER A 195 0.40 -24.10 -15.31
N PHE A 196 1.10 -23.52 -14.33
CA PHE A 196 1.36 -22.08 -14.25
C PHE A 196 2.65 -21.66 -14.95
N PHE A 197 3.71 -22.45 -14.85
CA PHE A 197 5.02 -22.11 -15.38
C PHE A 197 5.40 -22.95 -16.59
N ASP A 198 5.84 -22.27 -17.64
CA ASP A 198 6.59 -22.88 -18.72
C ASP A 198 8.07 -22.82 -18.36
N VAL A 199 8.55 -23.85 -17.68
CA VAL A 199 9.97 -24.00 -17.38
C VAL A 199 10.62 -24.65 -18.60
N ASN A 200 10.83 -23.84 -19.64
CA ASN A 200 11.64 -24.26 -20.77
C ASN A 200 13.05 -24.59 -20.28
N ASP A 201 13.64 -25.60 -20.87
CA ASP A 201 14.94 -26.15 -20.50
C ASP A 201 15.87 -25.06 -19.99
N ILE A 202 16.72 -25.41 -18.99
CA ILE A 202 17.82 -24.58 -18.51
C ILE A 202 18.56 -24.06 -19.73
N LEU A 203 18.11 -22.91 -20.26
CA LEU A 203 18.61 -22.38 -21.50
C LEU A 203 20.04 -21.89 -21.27
N ASP A 204 20.92 -22.21 -22.21
CA ASP A 204 22.22 -21.55 -22.26
C ASP A 204 22.01 -20.03 -22.38
N GLY A 205 22.79 -19.23 -21.64
CA GLY A 205 22.61 -17.78 -21.54
C GLY A 205 22.52 -17.03 -22.86
N HIS A 206 23.02 -17.60 -23.94
CA HIS A 206 22.87 -17.08 -25.29
C HIS A 206 21.42 -17.11 -25.76
N GLN A 207 20.67 -18.15 -25.44
CA GLN A 207 19.26 -18.28 -25.84
C GLN A 207 18.36 -17.35 -25.01
N PHE A 208 18.65 -17.14 -23.71
CA PHE A 208 17.94 -16.18 -22.87
C PHE A 208 18.07 -14.75 -23.40
N ALA A 209 19.30 -14.31 -23.67
CA ALA A 209 19.55 -12.97 -24.21
C ALA A 209 18.84 -12.75 -25.56
N GLN A 210 18.84 -13.75 -26.46
CA GLN A 210 18.14 -13.69 -27.74
C GLN A 210 16.62 -13.68 -27.59
N GLN A 211 16.08 -14.46 -26.68
CA GLN A 211 14.61 -14.52 -26.44
C GLN A 211 14.08 -13.22 -25.82
N ILE A 212 14.82 -12.60 -24.91
CA ILE A 212 14.45 -11.28 -24.35
C ILE A 212 14.49 -10.21 -25.44
N GLN A 213 15.50 -10.22 -26.32
CA GLN A 213 15.60 -9.28 -27.44
C GLN A 213 14.46 -9.45 -28.46
N SER A 214 13.88 -10.66 -28.57
CA SER A 214 12.72 -10.92 -29.44
C SER A 214 11.37 -10.46 -28.86
N GLY A 215 11.36 -9.71 -27.76
CA GLY A 215 10.17 -9.02 -27.26
C GLY A 215 9.18 -9.88 -26.46
N ILE A 216 9.66 -10.95 -25.81
CA ILE A 216 8.80 -11.76 -24.94
C ILE A 216 8.55 -10.99 -23.63
N ALA A 217 7.53 -10.16 -23.65
CA ALA A 217 7.12 -9.26 -22.56
C ALA A 217 6.55 -9.96 -21.31
N SER A 218 6.63 -11.29 -21.22
CA SER A 218 6.00 -12.08 -20.15
C SER A 218 6.93 -13.16 -19.58
N SER A 219 8.19 -12.83 -19.37
CA SER A 219 9.18 -13.74 -18.77
C SER A 219 9.49 -13.33 -17.35
N LEU A 220 9.77 -14.32 -16.49
CA LEU A 220 10.25 -14.16 -15.13
C LEU A 220 11.67 -14.75 -15.05
N LEU A 221 12.51 -14.20 -14.19
CA LEU A 221 13.89 -14.64 -14.03
C LEU A 221 14.19 -15.01 -12.57
N VAL A 222 14.63 -16.22 -12.34
CA VAL A 222 15.19 -16.67 -11.07
C VAL A 222 16.70 -16.82 -11.23
N ILE A 223 17.46 -16.06 -10.46
CA ILE A 223 18.92 -16.13 -10.41
C ILE A 223 19.33 -16.95 -9.18
N ILE A 224 20.05 -18.05 -9.40
CA ILE A 224 20.62 -18.86 -8.32
C ILE A 224 22.05 -18.42 -8.08
N GLU A 225 22.25 -17.62 -7.04
CA GLU A 225 23.55 -17.09 -6.63
C GLU A 225 24.32 -18.15 -5.84
N SER A 226 25.19 -18.88 -6.54
CA SER A 226 26.15 -19.83 -5.99
C SER A 226 27.55 -19.23 -5.93
N ASP A 227 28.50 -19.92 -5.32
CA ASP A 227 29.87 -19.42 -5.06
C ASP A 227 30.59 -18.95 -6.34
N THR A 228 30.32 -19.56 -7.50
CA THR A 228 30.98 -19.22 -8.78
C THR A 228 30.11 -18.41 -9.74
N TYR A 229 28.86 -18.07 -9.36
CA TYR A 229 27.92 -17.38 -10.25
C TYR A 229 28.53 -16.08 -10.80
N SER A 230 29.09 -15.26 -9.93
CA SER A 230 29.65 -13.94 -10.30
C SER A 230 30.90 -14.01 -11.20
N GLU A 231 31.54 -15.16 -11.27
CA GLU A 231 32.74 -15.40 -12.12
C GLU A 231 32.35 -15.82 -13.54
N ARG A 232 31.09 -16.18 -13.80
CA ARG A 232 30.62 -16.70 -15.08
C ARG A 232 30.09 -15.61 -15.97
N GLU A 233 30.69 -15.44 -17.14
CA GLU A 233 30.33 -14.39 -18.10
C GLU A 233 28.86 -14.53 -18.54
N TRP A 234 28.40 -15.75 -18.82
CA TRP A 234 27.01 -15.97 -19.24
C TRP A 234 26.00 -15.62 -18.14
N CYS A 235 26.26 -15.99 -16.88
CA CYS A 235 25.43 -15.61 -15.75
C CYS A 235 25.33 -14.08 -15.60
N ARG A 236 26.45 -13.39 -15.83
CA ARG A 236 26.49 -11.91 -15.83
C ARG A 236 25.67 -11.31 -16.97
N ILE A 237 25.77 -11.86 -18.19
CA ILE A 237 25.00 -11.45 -19.36
C ILE A 237 23.48 -11.63 -19.09
N GLU A 238 23.09 -12.75 -18.52
CA GLU A 238 21.67 -13.02 -18.16
C GLU A 238 21.14 -12.02 -17.14
N ALA A 239 21.87 -11.76 -16.07
CA ALA A 239 21.50 -10.79 -15.05
C ALA A 239 21.38 -9.37 -15.63
N ILE A 240 22.36 -8.94 -16.44
CA ILE A 240 22.34 -7.64 -17.13
C ILE A 240 21.15 -7.55 -18.10
N SER A 241 20.90 -8.61 -18.87
CA SER A 241 19.80 -8.64 -19.84
C SER A 241 18.43 -8.54 -19.14
N GLY A 242 18.25 -9.25 -18.03
CA GLY A 242 17.06 -9.14 -17.18
C GLY A 242 16.81 -7.69 -16.75
N LYS A 243 17.84 -7.02 -16.20
CA LYS A 243 17.75 -5.62 -15.76
C LYS A 243 17.50 -4.63 -16.88
N LYS A 244 18.22 -4.72 -17.98
CA LYS A 244 18.05 -3.83 -19.15
C LYS A 244 16.63 -3.85 -19.71
N ASN A 245 15.95 -4.98 -19.59
CA ASN A 245 14.60 -5.18 -20.14
C ASN A 245 13.51 -5.14 -19.05
N ASN A 246 13.85 -4.76 -17.82
CA ASN A 246 12.93 -4.70 -16.68
C ASN A 246 12.14 -6.01 -16.49
N VAL A 247 12.81 -7.15 -16.65
CA VAL A 247 12.22 -8.47 -16.40
C VAL A 247 12.07 -8.66 -14.90
N PRO A 248 10.89 -9.02 -14.37
CA PRO A 248 10.73 -9.36 -12.97
C PRO A 248 11.71 -10.46 -12.56
N SER A 249 12.63 -10.12 -11.67
CA SER A 249 13.79 -10.95 -11.34
C SER A 249 13.96 -11.05 -9.84
N ILE A 250 14.29 -12.26 -9.36
CA ILE A 250 14.66 -12.50 -7.96
C ILE A 250 16.00 -13.19 -7.84
N LEU A 251 16.64 -13.01 -6.69
CA LEU A 251 17.93 -13.64 -6.36
C LEU A 251 17.73 -14.68 -5.26
N VAL A 252 18.03 -15.94 -5.57
CA VAL A 252 18.03 -17.06 -4.61
C VAL A 252 19.47 -17.33 -4.20
N ASN A 253 19.79 -17.00 -2.96
CA ASN A 253 21.14 -17.15 -2.43
C ASN A 253 21.35 -18.55 -1.86
N VAL A 254 22.31 -19.28 -2.44
CA VAL A 254 22.72 -20.63 -2.02
C VAL A 254 24.20 -20.71 -1.70
N LEU A 255 24.85 -19.58 -1.40
CA LEU A 255 26.27 -19.52 -1.06
C LEU A 255 26.58 -20.39 0.16
N ASN A 256 27.58 -21.25 0.04
CA ASN A 256 28.10 -22.10 1.13
C ASN A 256 29.10 -21.38 2.03
N GLY A 257 29.75 -20.34 1.52
CA GLY A 257 30.80 -19.63 2.22
C GLY A 257 30.73 -18.12 2.07
N VAL A 258 31.84 -17.45 2.24
CA VAL A 258 32.00 -16.02 2.06
C VAL A 258 32.37 -15.75 0.60
N SER A 259 31.54 -15.00 -0.13
CA SER A 259 31.93 -14.52 -1.45
C SER A 259 32.96 -13.40 -1.31
N SER A 260 34.12 -13.56 -1.94
CA SER A 260 35.16 -12.53 -1.97
C SER A 260 34.75 -11.32 -2.81
N ARG A 261 33.84 -11.50 -3.75
CA ARG A 261 33.36 -10.44 -4.65
C ARG A 261 31.98 -10.78 -5.21
N THR A 262 31.00 -9.93 -4.96
CA THR A 262 29.67 -10.02 -5.56
C THR A 262 29.64 -9.26 -6.89
N PHE A 263 28.93 -9.79 -7.88
CA PHE A 263 28.69 -9.09 -9.13
C PHE A 263 27.80 -7.85 -8.87
N PRO A 264 28.27 -6.63 -9.22
CA PRO A 264 27.60 -5.39 -8.77
C PRO A 264 26.14 -5.28 -9.20
N TYR A 265 25.78 -5.87 -10.35
CA TYR A 265 24.44 -5.77 -10.94
C TYR A 265 23.45 -6.82 -10.39
N LEU A 266 23.80 -7.57 -9.35
CA LEU A 266 22.86 -8.38 -8.56
C LEU A 266 22.20 -7.58 -7.42
N GLY A 267 22.68 -6.37 -7.14
CA GLY A 267 22.01 -5.43 -6.24
C GLY A 267 20.65 -4.97 -6.79
N ASN A 268 19.81 -4.37 -5.93
CA ASN A 268 18.46 -3.89 -6.25
C ASN A 268 17.52 -4.96 -6.86
N MET A 269 17.72 -6.22 -6.47
CA MET A 269 16.78 -7.32 -6.76
C MET A 269 16.25 -7.87 -5.45
N PRO A 270 14.96 -8.22 -5.35
CA PRO A 270 14.45 -8.99 -4.22
C PRO A 270 15.27 -10.25 -4.04
N LYS A 271 15.71 -10.50 -2.80
CA LYS A 271 16.65 -11.56 -2.48
C LYS A 271 16.13 -12.45 -1.36
N ILE A 272 16.26 -13.75 -1.55
CA ILE A 272 15.94 -14.74 -0.52
C ILE A 272 17.14 -15.67 -0.29
N ARG A 273 17.45 -15.95 0.98
CA ARG A 273 18.36 -17.04 1.31
C ARG A 273 17.59 -18.34 1.25
N PHE A 274 18.05 -19.27 0.43
CA PHE A 274 17.38 -20.55 0.28
C PHE A 274 17.48 -21.37 1.58
N ASN A 275 16.32 -21.76 2.09
CA ASN A 275 16.16 -22.52 3.34
C ASN A 275 15.60 -23.93 3.13
N GLY A 276 15.60 -24.40 1.88
CA GLY A 276 15.01 -25.67 1.49
C GLY A 276 13.52 -25.63 1.14
N LYS A 277 12.87 -24.45 1.21
CA LYS A 277 11.44 -24.26 0.90
C LYS A 277 11.27 -23.49 -0.40
N TRP A 278 10.74 -24.16 -1.41
CA TRP A 278 10.47 -23.54 -2.72
C TRP A 278 9.24 -22.63 -2.72
N ASP A 279 8.27 -22.88 -1.85
CA ASP A 279 7.07 -22.01 -1.73
C ASP A 279 7.46 -20.55 -1.49
N ASP A 280 8.40 -20.29 -0.57
CA ASP A 280 8.86 -18.94 -0.26
C ASP A 280 9.52 -18.25 -1.47
N VAL A 281 10.22 -19.02 -2.30
CA VAL A 281 10.84 -18.53 -3.54
C VAL A 281 9.79 -18.18 -4.58
N ILE A 282 8.79 -19.04 -4.76
CA ILE A 282 7.70 -18.82 -5.73
C ILE A 282 6.82 -17.65 -5.30
N ILE A 283 6.52 -17.52 -4.01
CA ILE A 283 5.79 -16.38 -3.46
C ILE A 283 6.53 -15.07 -3.77
N LEU A 284 7.84 -15.02 -3.49
CA LEU A 284 8.65 -13.84 -3.77
C LEU A 284 8.66 -13.51 -5.27
N LEU A 285 8.79 -14.51 -6.13
CA LEU A 285 8.81 -14.33 -7.59
C LEU A 285 7.49 -13.76 -8.12
N LEU A 286 6.37 -14.37 -7.72
CA LEU A 286 5.02 -13.95 -8.17
C LEU A 286 4.68 -12.55 -7.62
N ARG A 287 5.02 -12.28 -6.35
CA ARG A 287 4.86 -10.95 -5.75
C ARG A 287 5.66 -9.90 -6.52
N THR A 288 6.93 -10.18 -6.83
CA THR A 288 7.79 -9.26 -7.59
C THR A 288 7.23 -9.00 -9.00
N ALA A 289 6.71 -10.03 -9.65
CA ALA A 289 6.09 -9.89 -10.96
C ALA A 289 4.81 -9.04 -10.91
N LEU A 290 3.96 -9.30 -9.91
CA LEU A 290 2.71 -8.56 -9.71
C LEU A 290 2.99 -7.08 -9.44
N ASP A 291 3.95 -6.79 -8.56
CA ASP A 291 4.40 -5.45 -8.23
C ASP A 291 4.82 -4.67 -9.48
N GLN A 292 5.78 -5.18 -10.23
CA GLN A 292 6.31 -4.50 -11.41
C GLN A 292 5.25 -4.31 -12.51
N TYR A 293 4.34 -5.27 -12.70
CA TYR A 293 3.30 -5.12 -13.72
C TYR A 293 2.18 -4.17 -13.28
N TYR A 294 1.83 -4.17 -12.00
CA TYR A 294 0.85 -3.23 -11.45
C TYR A 294 1.41 -1.79 -11.51
N GLU A 295 2.63 -1.58 -11.04
CA GLU A 295 3.31 -0.29 -11.10
C GLU A 295 3.44 0.23 -12.53
N LYS A 296 3.80 -0.64 -13.48
CA LYS A 296 3.87 -0.24 -14.88
C LYS A 296 2.52 0.30 -15.38
N GLU A 297 1.43 -0.42 -15.15
CA GLU A 297 0.10 0.01 -15.59
C GLU A 297 -0.35 1.30 -14.86
N TYR A 298 -0.02 1.44 -13.58
CA TYR A 298 -0.30 2.64 -12.80
C TYR A 298 0.42 3.88 -13.34
N LEU A 299 1.72 3.76 -13.59
CA LEU A 299 2.54 4.85 -14.12
C LEU A 299 2.14 5.23 -15.57
N GLU A 300 1.79 4.24 -16.41
CA GLU A 300 1.28 4.49 -17.77
C GLU A 300 0.01 5.35 -17.73
N GLN A 301 -0.90 5.08 -16.80
CA GLN A 301 -2.10 5.88 -16.63
C GLN A 301 -1.79 7.30 -16.13
N LEU A 302 -0.79 7.46 -15.25
CA LEU A 302 -0.35 8.78 -14.81
C LEU A 302 0.23 9.60 -15.94
N VAL A 303 1.06 9.01 -16.81
CA VAL A 303 1.62 9.68 -17.99
C VAL A 303 0.48 10.18 -18.89
N MET A 304 -0.50 9.32 -19.17
CA MET A 304 -1.67 9.70 -19.99
C MET A 304 -2.52 10.79 -19.32
N LYS A 305 -2.78 10.70 -18.01
CA LYS A 305 -3.59 11.66 -17.26
C LYS A 305 -2.95 13.05 -17.20
N CYS A 306 -1.64 13.08 -16.98
CA CYS A 306 -0.89 14.33 -16.79
C CYS A 306 -0.31 14.88 -18.12
N ASP A 307 -0.57 14.20 -19.25
CA ASP A 307 -0.06 14.55 -20.59
C ASP A 307 1.46 14.79 -20.59
N LEU A 308 2.21 13.86 -19.98
CA LEU A 308 3.65 13.99 -19.83
C LEU A 308 4.37 13.64 -21.12
N GLN A 309 4.97 14.65 -21.74
CA GLN A 309 5.75 14.50 -22.97
C GLN A 309 7.21 14.12 -22.67
N ASN A 310 7.85 13.36 -23.55
CA ASN A 310 9.26 12.95 -23.44
C ASN A 310 9.57 12.24 -22.11
N THR A 311 8.59 11.50 -21.56
CA THR A 311 8.69 10.76 -20.31
C THR A 311 8.64 9.27 -20.55
N SER A 312 9.62 8.53 -20.07
CA SER A 312 9.62 7.07 -20.04
C SER A 312 9.27 6.57 -18.64
N ILE A 313 8.79 5.34 -18.58
CA ILE A 313 8.36 4.69 -17.33
C ILE A 313 9.35 3.58 -17.01
N LEU A 314 9.76 3.52 -15.74
CA LEU A 314 10.43 2.38 -15.15
C LEU A 314 9.57 1.81 -14.02
N PRO A 315 9.20 0.53 -14.05
CA PRO A 315 8.39 -0.09 -12.99
C PRO A 315 9.21 -0.47 -11.75
N VAL A 316 10.45 -0.03 -11.69
CA VAL A 316 11.42 -0.26 -10.60
C VAL A 316 12.24 1.01 -10.39
N PRO A 317 12.89 1.18 -9.21
CA PRO A 317 13.80 2.30 -9.00
C PRO A 317 14.88 2.37 -10.08
N PRO A 318 15.17 3.56 -10.64
CA PRO A 318 16.17 3.74 -11.70
C PRO A 318 17.57 3.33 -11.27
N GLU A 319 18.25 2.59 -12.12
CA GLU A 319 19.68 2.30 -12.01
C GLU A 319 20.36 2.38 -13.41
N LEU A 320 21.67 2.44 -13.46
CA LEU A 320 22.40 2.66 -14.72
C LEU A 320 22.02 1.65 -15.81
N MET A 321 21.74 0.39 -15.44
CA MET A 321 21.47 -0.68 -16.42
C MET A 321 20.13 -0.51 -17.13
N ASN A 322 19.07 -0.08 -16.46
CA ASN A 322 17.78 0.12 -17.13
C ASN A 322 17.67 1.47 -17.87
N LEU A 323 18.63 2.36 -17.70
CA LEU A 323 18.71 3.60 -18.47
C LEU A 323 19.40 3.44 -19.85
N ILE A 324 20.11 2.34 -20.09
CA ILE A 324 20.90 2.14 -21.32
C ILE A 324 20.02 2.10 -22.56
N ASN A 325 18.84 1.49 -22.48
CA ASN A 325 17.93 1.31 -23.63
C ASN A 325 16.91 2.45 -23.78
N ILE A 326 17.03 3.53 -23.01
CA ILE A 326 16.12 4.67 -23.10
C ILE A 326 16.45 5.50 -24.34
N GLU A 327 15.41 5.83 -25.12
CA GLU A 327 15.52 6.63 -26.33
C GLU A 327 16.07 8.05 -26.05
N ASP A 328 16.81 8.61 -26.99
CA ASP A 328 17.49 9.92 -26.81
C ASP A 328 16.52 11.11 -26.69
N ASN A 329 15.27 10.99 -27.16
CA ASN A 329 14.21 11.99 -27.02
C ASN A 329 13.61 12.05 -25.61
N ILE A 330 13.85 11.04 -24.76
CA ILE A 330 13.35 10.99 -23.39
C ILE A 330 14.21 11.90 -22.49
N LYS A 331 13.53 12.75 -21.73
CA LYS A 331 14.16 13.69 -20.79
C LYS A 331 13.77 13.45 -19.34
N SER A 332 12.66 12.75 -19.11
CA SER A 332 12.13 12.46 -17.77
C SER A 332 11.88 10.97 -17.58
N ILE A 333 12.14 10.47 -16.39
CA ILE A 333 11.82 9.12 -15.95
C ILE A 333 10.79 9.20 -14.82
N LEU A 334 9.65 8.55 -15.02
CA LEU A 334 8.65 8.31 -13.98
C LEU A 334 8.82 6.89 -13.43
N TYR A 335 8.94 6.77 -12.09
CA TYR A 335 9.20 5.51 -11.41
C TYR A 335 8.43 5.41 -10.09
N PRO A 336 8.25 4.20 -9.49
CA PRO A 336 7.51 4.01 -8.25
C PRO A 336 8.12 4.75 -7.04
N GLU A 337 7.31 4.95 -6.01
CA GLU A 337 7.77 5.39 -4.69
C GLU A 337 8.71 4.33 -4.05
N PRO A 338 9.63 4.72 -3.16
CA PRO A 338 9.95 6.07 -2.72
C PRO A 338 10.93 6.80 -3.65
N PRO A 339 10.98 8.15 -3.62
CA PRO A 339 11.93 8.88 -4.44
C PRO A 339 13.39 8.55 -4.07
N LEU A 340 14.27 8.49 -5.05
CA LEU A 340 15.71 8.29 -4.86
C LEU A 340 16.32 9.42 -4.02
N GLY A 341 17.38 9.09 -3.29
CA GLY A 341 18.17 10.05 -2.56
C GLY A 341 18.93 11.01 -3.48
N ARG A 342 19.31 12.18 -2.93
CA ARG A 342 20.01 13.22 -3.71
C ARG A 342 21.32 12.70 -4.32
N GLU A 343 22.09 11.92 -3.58
CA GLU A 343 23.35 11.37 -4.05
C GLU A 343 23.18 10.35 -5.18
N GLU A 344 22.12 9.51 -5.10
CA GLU A 344 21.76 8.57 -6.16
C GLU A 344 21.40 9.32 -7.44
N LEU A 345 20.57 10.36 -7.32
CA LEU A 345 20.18 11.21 -8.46
C LEU A 345 21.38 11.92 -9.09
N GLU A 346 22.33 12.41 -8.28
CA GLU A 346 23.56 13.03 -8.78
C GLU A 346 24.42 12.04 -9.59
N VAL A 347 24.46 10.76 -9.18
CA VAL A 347 25.17 9.71 -9.93
C VAL A 347 24.47 9.41 -11.26
N LEU A 348 23.15 9.25 -11.26
CA LEU A 348 22.36 8.97 -12.46
C LEU A 348 22.41 10.14 -13.47
N ASN A 349 22.37 11.38 -12.98
CA ASN A 349 22.41 12.59 -13.81
C ASN A 349 23.78 12.83 -14.50
N LYS A 350 24.87 12.24 -13.99
CA LYS A 350 26.19 12.37 -14.62
C LYS A 350 26.24 11.89 -16.07
N ASN A 351 25.32 11.02 -16.48
CA ASN A 351 25.21 10.57 -17.88
C ASN A 351 24.59 11.61 -18.82
N GLY A 352 24.01 12.70 -18.30
CA GLY A 352 23.54 13.86 -19.07
C GLY A 352 22.35 13.65 -20.00
N LYS A 353 21.87 12.42 -20.21
CA LYS A 353 20.72 12.11 -21.09
C LYS A 353 19.39 12.45 -20.44
N ILE A 354 19.20 12.03 -19.20
CA ILE A 354 17.98 12.24 -18.42
C ILE A 354 18.16 13.45 -17.52
N THR A 355 17.22 14.37 -17.57
CA THR A 355 17.29 15.62 -16.79
C THR A 355 16.36 15.60 -15.56
N SER A 356 15.44 14.66 -15.50
CA SER A 356 14.44 14.59 -14.42
C SER A 356 14.10 13.14 -14.07
N PHE A 357 14.17 12.82 -12.78
CA PHE A 357 13.69 11.58 -12.20
C PHE A 357 12.61 11.94 -11.20
N VAL A 358 11.38 11.44 -11.39
CA VAL A 358 10.22 11.81 -10.58
C VAL A 358 9.41 10.59 -10.18
N THR A 359 8.86 10.64 -8.97
CA THR A 359 7.85 9.70 -8.50
C THR A 359 6.44 10.31 -8.61
N PRO A 360 5.37 9.53 -8.48
CA PRO A 360 4.01 10.05 -8.50
C PRO A 360 3.77 11.20 -7.52
N SER A 361 4.25 11.08 -6.28
CA SER A 361 4.10 12.15 -5.28
C SER A 361 4.86 13.43 -5.67
N GLN A 362 6.07 13.31 -6.21
CA GLN A 362 6.86 14.44 -6.70
C GLN A 362 6.22 15.09 -7.93
N LEU A 363 5.62 14.30 -8.82
CA LEU A 363 4.88 14.82 -9.97
C LEU A 363 3.74 15.74 -9.51
N TYR A 364 2.94 15.31 -8.56
CA TYR A 364 1.87 16.12 -7.97
C TYR A 364 2.40 17.35 -7.24
N SER A 365 3.53 17.24 -6.54
CA SER A 365 4.13 18.37 -5.80
C SER A 365 4.65 19.46 -6.72
N ASN A 366 5.22 19.09 -7.87
CA ASN A 366 5.71 20.08 -8.85
C ASN A 366 4.56 20.92 -9.43
N MET A 367 3.35 20.36 -9.47
CA MET A 367 2.14 21.05 -9.93
C MET A 367 1.54 21.99 -8.88
N ASN A 368 1.69 21.68 -7.58
CA ASN A 368 0.96 22.35 -6.49
C ASN A 368 1.84 22.51 -5.23
N LYS A 369 2.78 23.43 -5.24
CA LYS A 369 3.61 23.68 -4.04
C LYS A 369 2.83 24.46 -2.97
N ILE A 370 2.85 23.96 -1.72
CA ILE A 370 2.28 24.61 -0.53
C ILE A 370 3.36 24.84 0.53
N GLN A 371 4.48 25.40 0.06
CA GLN A 371 5.69 25.58 0.85
C GLN A 371 5.42 26.24 2.20
N ASP A 372 5.98 25.66 3.27
CA ASP A 372 5.92 26.11 4.67
C ASP A 372 4.51 26.29 5.26
N LYS A 373 3.46 25.86 4.58
CA LYS A 373 2.11 25.91 5.16
C LYS A 373 1.93 24.83 6.22
N LYS A 374 1.45 25.21 7.38
CA LYS A 374 1.09 24.28 8.45
C LYS A 374 -0.30 23.71 8.20
N ILE A 375 -0.38 22.40 7.96
CA ILE A 375 -1.64 21.69 7.66
C ILE A 375 -2.00 20.78 8.82
N ALA A 376 -3.14 21.04 9.45
CA ALA A 376 -3.66 20.18 10.51
C ALA A 376 -4.35 18.97 9.92
N ILE A 377 -4.06 17.80 10.49
CA ILE A 377 -4.68 16.52 10.12
C ILE A 377 -5.57 16.07 11.27
N SER A 378 -6.86 15.88 11.00
CA SER A 378 -7.85 15.39 11.95
C SER A 378 -8.28 13.99 11.54
N ILE A 379 -7.72 12.97 12.17
CA ILE A 379 -7.99 11.57 11.84
C ILE A 379 -8.50 10.85 13.09
N SER A 380 -9.56 10.07 12.92
CA SER A 380 -10.05 9.15 13.93
C SER A 380 -10.87 8.05 13.27
N GLU A 381 -10.65 6.83 13.69
CA GLU A 381 -11.46 5.68 13.27
C GLU A 381 -12.96 5.92 13.50
N THR A 382 -13.79 5.28 12.70
CA THR A 382 -15.24 5.31 12.84
C THR A 382 -15.84 3.93 12.55
N PRO A 383 -16.81 3.46 13.35
CA PRO A 383 -17.51 2.21 13.07
C PRO A 383 -18.22 2.19 11.71
N GLU A 384 -18.64 3.36 11.20
CA GLU A 384 -19.29 3.46 9.88
C GLU A 384 -18.35 3.06 8.71
N ALA A 385 -17.03 3.09 8.89
CA ALA A 385 -16.10 2.65 7.86
C ALA A 385 -16.25 1.15 7.58
N LEU A 386 -16.48 0.35 8.63
CA LEU A 386 -16.69 -1.10 8.49
C LEU A 386 -17.92 -1.41 7.63
N THR A 387 -19.01 -0.64 7.77
CA THR A 387 -20.20 -0.84 6.93
C THR A 387 -19.96 -0.54 5.45
N LYS A 388 -18.88 0.16 5.14
CA LYS A 388 -18.44 0.48 3.78
C LYS A 388 -17.36 -0.46 3.25
N GLY A 389 -16.99 -1.47 4.04
CA GLY A 389 -15.93 -2.40 3.71
C GLY A 389 -14.53 -1.81 3.76
N ILE A 390 -14.30 -0.89 4.69
CA ILE A 390 -13.02 -0.20 4.92
C ILE A 390 -12.50 -0.63 6.28
N GLY A 391 -11.41 -1.39 6.30
CA GLY A 391 -10.75 -1.87 7.51
C GLY A 391 -9.87 -0.81 8.18
N LYS A 392 -9.38 -1.14 9.38
CA LYS A 392 -8.49 -0.26 10.14
C LYS A 392 -7.20 0.05 9.41
N ALA A 393 -6.56 -0.94 8.82
CA ALA A 393 -5.31 -0.79 8.08
C ALA A 393 -5.41 0.28 6.99
N MET A 394 -6.55 0.38 6.29
CA MET A 394 -6.78 1.40 5.28
C MET A 394 -6.80 2.83 5.86
N PHE A 395 -7.25 3.03 7.10
CA PHE A 395 -7.15 4.34 7.76
C PHE A 395 -5.70 4.73 8.03
N ASP A 396 -4.90 3.78 8.50
CA ASP A 396 -3.49 3.98 8.80
C ASP A 396 -2.73 4.30 7.50
N ASP A 397 -2.96 3.55 6.45
CA ASP A 397 -2.34 3.77 5.13
C ASP A 397 -2.73 5.11 4.51
N LEU A 398 -4.01 5.48 4.55
CA LEU A 398 -4.44 6.78 4.06
C LEU A 398 -3.79 7.94 4.84
N SER A 399 -3.59 7.75 6.14
CA SER A 399 -2.90 8.74 6.98
C SER A 399 -1.45 8.93 6.54
N VAL A 400 -0.77 7.82 6.21
CA VAL A 400 0.59 7.83 5.63
C VAL A 400 0.60 8.56 4.29
N GLU A 401 -0.32 8.23 3.39
CA GLU A 401 -0.40 8.84 2.06
C GLU A 401 -0.69 10.35 2.12
N ILE A 402 -1.63 10.77 2.95
CA ILE A 402 -1.92 12.20 3.17
C ILE A 402 -0.66 12.91 3.69
N ALA A 403 -0.01 12.35 4.71
CA ALA A 403 1.18 12.95 5.30
C ALA A 403 2.34 13.03 4.29
N ARG A 404 2.58 11.95 3.53
CA ARG A 404 3.62 11.87 2.50
C ARG A 404 3.41 12.94 1.42
N HIS A 405 2.20 13.04 0.86
CA HIS A 405 1.88 14.04 -0.15
C HIS A 405 2.02 15.48 0.36
N LEU A 406 1.62 15.74 1.59
CA LEU A 406 1.78 17.06 2.21
C LEU A 406 3.27 17.42 2.39
N LEU A 407 4.07 16.50 2.92
CA LEU A 407 5.51 16.73 3.12
C LEU A 407 6.22 17.01 1.79
N VAL A 408 5.98 16.18 0.76
CA VAL A 408 6.61 16.35 -0.56
C VAL A 408 6.19 17.67 -1.23
N THR A 409 4.97 18.17 -0.98
CA THR A 409 4.54 19.50 -1.45
C THR A 409 5.12 20.66 -0.65
N GLY A 410 5.94 20.39 0.37
CA GLY A 410 6.61 21.39 1.22
C GLY A 410 5.79 21.85 2.43
N ALA A 411 4.67 21.19 2.73
CA ALA A 411 3.88 21.49 3.92
C ALA A 411 4.53 21.00 5.21
N LYS A 412 4.13 21.58 6.33
CA LYS A 412 4.44 21.14 7.69
C LYS A 412 3.19 20.52 8.31
N LEU A 413 3.33 19.36 8.92
CA LEU A 413 2.22 18.64 9.51
C LEU A 413 1.92 19.15 10.92
N VAL A 414 0.62 19.20 11.27
CA VAL A 414 0.17 19.54 12.62
C VAL A 414 -0.88 18.52 13.06
N TYR A 415 -0.73 18.00 14.27
CA TYR A 415 -1.66 17.02 14.84
C TYR A 415 -1.90 17.30 16.33
N GLY A 416 -3.08 16.98 16.82
CA GLY A 416 -3.45 17.03 18.23
C GLY A 416 -3.72 15.61 18.74
N GLY A 417 -2.71 14.96 19.28
CA GLY A 417 -2.80 13.57 19.68
C GLY A 417 -2.09 13.21 20.97
N ASP A 418 -2.24 11.97 21.40
CA ASP A 418 -1.55 11.36 22.53
C ASP A 418 -0.56 10.28 22.04
N LEU A 419 0.17 9.66 23.00
CA LEU A 419 1.16 8.61 22.73
C LEU A 419 0.57 7.19 22.87
N ARG A 420 -0.68 7.00 22.52
CA ARG A 420 -1.26 5.65 22.52
C ARG A 420 -0.56 4.76 21.51
N ILE A 421 -0.33 3.50 21.89
CA ILE A 421 0.18 2.48 20.98
C ILE A 421 -0.81 2.33 19.80
N GLY A 422 -0.29 2.36 18.59
CA GLY A 422 -1.11 2.34 17.36
C GLY A 422 -1.86 3.65 17.07
N GLY A 423 -1.47 4.77 17.72
CA GLY A 423 -1.98 6.12 17.42
C GLY A 423 -1.18 6.81 16.32
N PHE A 424 -1.79 7.80 15.69
CA PHE A 424 -1.21 8.52 14.55
C PHE A 424 -0.02 9.43 14.90
N THR A 425 0.17 9.82 16.18
CA THR A 425 1.27 10.70 16.59
C THR A 425 2.63 10.11 16.23
N LYS A 426 2.87 8.84 16.60
CA LYS A 426 4.16 8.18 16.32
C LYS A 426 4.37 8.00 14.83
N LEU A 427 3.35 7.57 14.11
CA LEU A 427 3.38 7.38 12.66
C LEU A 427 3.76 8.68 11.92
N LEU A 428 3.13 9.81 12.26
CA LEU A 428 3.43 11.10 11.65
C LEU A 428 4.82 11.62 12.04
N CYS A 429 5.27 11.33 13.27
CA CYS A 429 6.62 11.63 13.74
C CYS A 429 7.67 10.93 12.87
N ASP A 430 7.55 9.60 12.74
CA ASP A 430 8.50 8.77 11.99
C ASP A 430 8.57 9.18 10.51
N LEU A 431 7.42 9.44 9.87
CA LEU A 431 7.35 9.93 8.50
C LEU A 431 8.06 11.27 8.32
N SER A 432 7.80 12.22 9.22
CA SER A 432 8.38 13.56 9.15
C SER A 432 9.88 13.56 9.38
N CYS A 433 10.35 12.73 10.31
CA CYS A 433 11.78 12.54 10.59
C CYS A 433 12.51 11.98 9.36
N GLN A 434 11.99 10.90 8.77
CA GLN A 434 12.59 10.28 7.59
C GLN A 434 12.58 11.21 6.38
N TYR A 435 11.49 11.95 6.17
CA TYR A 435 11.45 12.98 5.12
C TYR A 435 12.54 14.03 5.32
N GLY A 436 12.70 14.58 6.53
CA GLY A 436 13.71 15.58 6.85
C GLY A 436 15.16 15.09 6.65
N ILE A 437 15.42 13.81 6.95
CA ILE A 437 16.74 13.18 6.72
C ILE A 437 16.99 13.04 5.21
N LYS A 438 16.01 12.59 4.46
CA LYS A 438 16.12 12.36 3.01
C LYS A 438 16.36 13.66 2.24
N GLU A 439 15.66 14.72 2.61
CA GLU A 439 15.83 16.05 2.02
C GLU A 439 17.13 16.76 2.46
N LYS A 440 17.94 16.16 3.34
CA LYS A 440 19.14 16.78 3.94
C LYS A 440 18.84 18.21 4.46
N SER A 441 17.63 18.39 5.00
CA SER A 441 17.20 19.69 5.52
C SER A 441 18.05 20.11 6.72
N ASP A 442 18.11 21.42 6.95
CA ASP A 442 18.72 21.97 8.16
C ASP A 442 18.17 21.25 9.40
N PRO A 443 19.03 20.78 10.33
CA PRO A 443 18.62 20.13 11.57
C PRO A 443 17.60 20.92 12.41
N SER A 444 17.53 22.23 12.23
CA SER A 444 16.55 23.10 12.89
C SER A 444 15.17 23.09 12.22
N THR A 445 15.03 22.53 11.02
CA THR A 445 13.76 22.49 10.30
C THR A 445 12.78 21.52 10.97
N ILE A 446 11.62 22.02 11.38
CA ILE A 446 10.53 21.26 11.97
C ILE A 446 9.51 20.97 10.88
N TYR A 447 9.23 19.69 10.63
CA TYR A 447 8.20 19.22 9.69
C TYR A 447 6.90 18.77 10.37
N PHE A 448 6.96 18.48 11.67
CA PHE A 448 5.81 18.02 12.44
C PHE A 448 5.70 18.72 13.79
N THR A 449 4.53 19.26 14.10
CA THR A 449 4.18 19.86 15.40
C THR A 449 3.04 19.06 16.02
N ASN A 450 3.24 18.51 17.23
CA ASN A 450 2.18 17.81 17.97
C ASN A 450 1.72 18.62 19.18
N TYR A 451 0.41 18.85 19.28
CA TYR A 451 -0.23 19.53 20.39
C TYR A 451 -0.71 18.50 21.42
N PHE A 452 -0.32 18.70 22.67
CA PHE A 452 -0.74 17.88 23.81
C PHE A 452 -1.60 18.69 24.77
N ALA A 453 -2.84 18.23 24.98
CA ALA A 453 -3.73 18.81 25.97
C ALA A 453 -3.30 18.44 27.41
N TRP A 454 -3.59 19.33 28.38
CA TRP A 454 -3.56 18.95 29.78
C TRP A 454 -4.73 18.00 30.10
N PRO A 455 -4.59 16.98 30.97
CA PRO A 455 -3.37 16.56 31.69
C PRO A 455 -2.53 15.53 30.91
N ILE A 456 -2.80 15.30 29.61
CA ILE A 456 -2.13 14.29 28.79
C ILE A 456 -0.63 14.54 28.73
N PHE A 457 -0.21 15.80 28.57
CA PHE A 457 1.22 16.13 28.49
C PHE A 457 2.00 15.83 29.78
N ASN A 458 1.32 15.65 30.92
CA ASN A 458 1.97 15.25 32.18
C ASN A 458 2.41 13.77 32.17
N ARG A 459 1.95 12.97 31.17
CA ARG A 459 2.43 11.60 30.95
C ARG A 459 3.74 11.54 30.17
N LEU A 460 4.15 12.63 29.51
CA LEU A 460 5.37 12.65 28.73
C LEU A 460 6.57 12.44 29.64
N SER A 461 7.29 11.36 29.43
CA SER A 461 8.56 11.10 30.10
C SER A 461 9.69 11.95 29.51
N LYS A 462 10.81 12.04 30.21
CA LYS A 462 12.02 12.66 29.66
C LYS A 462 12.53 11.93 28.42
N SER A 463 12.31 10.62 28.35
CA SER A 463 12.67 9.79 27.19
C SER A 463 11.82 10.16 25.97
N ASP A 464 10.49 10.29 26.15
CA ASP A 464 9.60 10.72 25.06
C ASP A 464 10.00 12.09 24.51
N ILE A 465 10.29 13.04 25.40
CA ILE A 465 10.72 14.39 25.00
C ILE A 465 12.06 14.35 24.26
N ALA A 466 12.99 13.51 24.69
CA ALA A 466 14.29 13.35 24.04
C ALA A 466 14.14 12.73 22.64
N GLU A 467 13.28 11.72 22.50
CA GLU A 467 12.95 11.09 21.23
C GLU A 467 12.35 12.10 20.25
N PHE A 468 11.32 12.84 20.65
CA PHE A 468 10.72 13.88 19.80
C PHE A 468 11.73 14.96 19.40
N LYS A 469 12.62 15.34 20.32
CA LYS A 469 13.67 16.33 19.99
C LYS A 469 14.66 15.76 18.96
N TYR A 470 15.03 14.50 19.10
CA TYR A 470 15.89 13.80 18.13
C TYR A 470 15.22 13.72 16.76
N ASP A 471 13.93 13.37 16.73
CA ASP A 471 13.10 13.26 15.52
C ASP A 471 12.68 14.63 14.95
N ARG A 472 13.16 15.75 15.52
CA ARG A 472 12.85 17.12 15.09
C ARG A 472 11.34 17.44 15.11
N VAL A 473 10.64 16.94 16.11
CA VAL A 473 9.22 17.19 16.33
C VAL A 473 9.06 18.32 17.36
N GLU A 474 8.25 19.32 17.02
CA GLU A 474 7.86 20.37 17.96
C GLU A 474 6.73 19.85 18.85
N ILE A 475 6.95 19.89 20.18
CA ILE A 475 5.93 19.59 21.19
C ILE A 475 5.34 20.89 21.71
N VAL A 476 4.01 21.03 21.56
CA VAL A 476 3.28 22.15 22.15
C VAL A 476 2.41 21.63 23.30
N LYS A 477 2.73 22.07 24.52
CA LYS A 477 1.91 21.85 25.72
C LYS A 477 0.93 23.01 25.84
N THR A 478 -0.36 22.72 25.68
CA THR A 478 -1.38 23.76 25.64
C THR A 478 -1.73 24.28 27.05
N GLU A 479 -2.43 25.40 27.11
CA GLU A 479 -2.82 26.02 28.37
C GLU A 479 -3.63 25.10 29.27
N ILE A 480 -3.41 25.21 30.57
CA ILE A 480 -4.18 24.50 31.61
C ILE A 480 -5.53 25.21 31.80
N PRO A 481 -6.65 24.50 31.88
CA PRO A 481 -7.96 25.11 32.13
C PRO A 481 -7.98 25.94 33.40
N LYS A 482 -8.70 27.08 33.37
CA LYS A 482 -8.94 27.87 34.58
C LYS A 482 -9.66 27.06 35.65
N GLY A 483 -9.28 27.24 36.92
CA GLY A 483 -9.91 26.54 38.05
C GLY A 483 -9.22 25.24 38.45
N VAL A 484 -8.12 24.87 37.82
CA VAL A 484 -7.27 23.75 38.27
C VAL A 484 -6.40 24.21 39.44
N GLY A 485 -6.44 23.48 40.56
CA GLY A 485 -5.59 23.74 41.73
C GLY A 485 -4.10 23.56 41.40
N GLU A 486 -3.23 24.33 42.07
CA GLU A 486 -1.77 24.28 41.81
C GLU A 486 -1.19 22.88 41.97
N GLU A 487 -1.71 22.13 42.99
CA GLU A 487 -1.29 20.75 43.29
C GLU A 487 -1.64 19.73 42.22
N ASP A 488 -2.62 20.03 41.34
CA ASP A 488 -3.11 19.12 40.30
C ASP A 488 -2.55 19.46 38.91
N LYS A 489 -1.96 20.63 38.74
CA LYS A 489 -1.40 21.05 37.43
C LYS A 489 -0.35 20.10 36.86
N GLY A 490 0.47 19.49 37.73
CA GLY A 490 1.53 18.55 37.34
C GLY A 490 1.08 17.08 37.31
N LYS A 491 -0.17 16.76 37.67
CA LYS A 491 -0.64 15.37 37.75
C LYS A 491 -1.39 14.96 36.48
N PHE A 492 -1.25 13.67 36.14
CA PHE A 492 -2.11 13.03 35.17
C PHE A 492 -3.30 12.35 35.89
N PHE A 493 -4.46 12.36 35.27
CA PHE A 493 -5.63 11.60 35.70
C PHE A 493 -6.50 11.20 34.51
N GLU A 494 -7.22 10.11 34.66
CA GLU A 494 -8.24 9.69 33.70
C GLU A 494 -9.59 10.39 33.99
N PRO A 495 -10.43 10.64 32.97
CA PRO A 495 -11.72 11.31 33.13
C PRO A 495 -12.79 10.36 33.71
N THR A 496 -12.63 9.93 34.96
CA THR A 496 -13.49 8.92 35.61
C THR A 496 -14.63 9.52 36.45
N THR A 497 -14.53 10.80 36.80
CA THR A 497 -15.57 11.52 37.55
C THR A 497 -16.12 12.69 36.75
N PRO A 498 -17.35 13.18 37.01
CA PRO A 498 -17.93 14.31 36.27
C PRO A 498 -17.02 15.56 36.22
N SER A 499 -16.40 15.92 37.36
CA SER A 499 -15.47 17.06 37.44
C SER A 499 -14.23 16.84 36.57
N LYS A 500 -13.63 15.63 36.60
CA LYS A 500 -12.49 15.28 35.77
C LYS A 500 -12.87 15.23 34.30
N MET A 501 -14.05 14.73 33.97
CA MET A 501 -14.58 14.74 32.58
C MET A 501 -14.76 16.16 32.05
N PHE A 502 -15.26 17.08 32.89
CA PHE A 502 -15.42 18.48 32.52
C PHE A 502 -14.07 19.16 32.28
N LEU A 503 -13.09 18.98 33.16
CA LEU A 503 -11.74 19.52 32.99
C LEU A 503 -11.08 18.95 31.73
N TRP A 504 -11.22 17.65 31.49
CA TRP A 504 -10.68 17.01 30.28
C TRP A 504 -11.30 17.58 28.99
N ALA A 505 -12.62 17.73 28.96
CA ALA A 505 -13.33 18.32 27.83
C ALA A 505 -12.89 19.78 27.58
N ASN A 506 -12.70 20.58 28.63
CA ASN A 506 -12.16 21.92 28.53
C ASN A 506 -10.74 21.95 27.95
N SER A 507 -9.86 21.08 28.44
CA SER A 507 -8.48 21.00 27.98
C SER A 507 -8.40 20.64 26.49
N LEU A 508 -9.21 19.68 26.03
CA LEU A 508 -9.29 19.34 24.63
C LEU A 508 -9.80 20.52 23.78
N SER A 509 -10.77 21.28 24.28
CA SER A 509 -11.27 22.48 23.59
C SER A 509 -10.22 23.59 23.50
N ILE A 510 -9.43 23.80 24.56
CA ILE A 510 -8.31 24.75 24.55
C ILE A 510 -7.28 24.32 23.52
N MET A 511 -6.83 23.07 23.57
CA MET A 511 -5.85 22.52 22.62
C MET A 511 -6.29 22.73 21.16
N ARG A 512 -7.56 22.41 20.85
CA ARG A 512 -8.09 22.58 19.48
C ARG A 512 -8.10 24.03 19.02
N LYS A 513 -8.42 24.96 19.90
CA LYS A 513 -8.39 26.41 19.59
C LYS A 513 -6.96 26.90 19.37
N GLU A 514 -6.03 26.61 20.29
CA GLU A 514 -4.62 26.99 20.15
C GLU A 514 -3.99 26.40 18.89
N MET A 515 -4.25 25.11 18.60
CA MET A 515 -3.78 24.47 17.40
C MET A 515 -4.30 25.17 16.14
N GLU A 516 -5.58 25.54 16.13
CA GLU A 516 -6.20 26.18 14.96
C GLU A 516 -5.71 27.60 14.72
N GLU A 517 -5.17 28.28 15.73
CA GLU A 517 -4.54 29.59 15.57
C GLU A 517 -3.21 29.55 14.80
N ASN A 518 -2.58 28.39 14.78
CA ASN A 518 -1.25 28.18 14.23
C ASN A 518 -1.22 27.34 12.94
N VAL A 519 -2.37 27.14 12.28
CA VAL A 519 -2.46 26.36 11.03
C VAL A 519 -3.04 27.17 9.88
N ASN A 520 -2.76 26.74 8.66
CA ASN A 520 -3.24 27.40 7.44
C ASN A 520 -4.44 26.69 6.80
N ALA A 521 -4.59 25.39 7.04
CA ALA A 521 -5.70 24.58 6.54
C ALA A 521 -5.85 23.30 7.37
N ARG A 522 -6.98 22.60 7.18
CA ARG A 522 -7.28 21.36 7.90
C ARG A 522 -7.83 20.29 6.97
N ILE A 523 -7.29 19.08 7.09
CA ILE A 523 -7.82 17.87 6.47
C ILE A 523 -8.55 17.06 7.54
N VAL A 524 -9.74 16.55 7.22
CA VAL A 524 -10.63 15.88 8.17
C VAL A 524 -11.08 14.54 7.62
N LEU A 525 -10.82 13.46 8.38
CA LEU A 525 -11.08 12.08 8.00
C LEU A 525 -11.76 11.30 9.13
N GLY A 526 -12.85 10.60 8.84
CA GLY A 526 -13.55 9.73 9.79
C GLY A 526 -14.17 10.48 10.96
N GLY A 527 -13.88 10.04 12.18
CA GLY A 527 -14.29 10.67 13.43
C GLY A 527 -15.47 10.01 14.14
N LYS A 528 -15.27 9.68 15.42
CA LYS A 528 -16.33 9.12 16.27
C LYS A 528 -17.49 10.13 16.43
N ILE A 529 -18.70 9.62 16.36
CA ILE A 529 -19.94 10.40 16.55
C ILE A 529 -20.49 10.20 17.97
N VAL A 530 -20.15 9.06 18.58
CA VAL A 530 -20.56 8.66 19.95
C VAL A 530 -19.34 8.32 20.79
N ASN A 531 -19.51 8.25 22.12
CA ASN A 531 -18.47 7.88 23.08
C ASN A 531 -17.19 8.74 23.02
N PHE A 532 -17.35 10.04 22.85
CA PHE A 532 -16.25 11.01 22.85
C PHE A 532 -15.99 11.60 24.26
N LYS A 533 -14.73 11.96 24.54
CA LYS A 533 -14.30 12.51 25.84
C LYS A 533 -14.39 14.05 25.93
N GLY A 534 -14.72 14.75 24.84
CA GLY A 534 -14.83 16.21 24.75
C GLY A 534 -16.25 16.72 24.95
N ARG A 535 -16.46 18.02 24.74
CA ARG A 535 -17.81 18.64 24.74
C ARG A 535 -18.68 18.17 23.58
N MET A 536 -18.06 17.79 22.49
CA MET A 536 -18.64 17.20 21.30
C MET A 536 -17.63 16.27 20.64
N ALA A 537 -18.03 15.55 19.61
CA ALA A 537 -17.11 14.74 18.83
C ALA A 537 -15.91 15.58 18.37
N GLY A 538 -14.67 15.12 18.64
CA GLY A 538 -13.46 15.91 18.51
C GLY A 538 -13.28 16.51 17.12
N ILE A 539 -13.49 15.72 16.09
CA ILE A 539 -13.40 16.15 14.69
C ILE A 539 -14.47 17.23 14.35
N PHE A 540 -15.64 17.18 14.96
CA PHE A 540 -16.64 18.27 14.80
C PHE A 540 -16.15 19.58 15.41
N GLU A 541 -15.57 19.52 16.60
CA GLU A 541 -15.06 20.69 17.29
C GLU A 541 -13.90 21.33 16.52
N GLU A 542 -12.93 20.54 16.08
CA GLU A 542 -11.80 20.98 15.26
C GLU A 542 -12.27 21.67 13.96
N ALA A 543 -13.25 21.06 13.28
CA ALA A 543 -13.76 21.65 12.06
C ALA A 543 -14.60 22.92 12.33
N ILE A 544 -15.23 23.07 13.51
CA ILE A 544 -15.89 24.32 13.90
C ILE A 544 -14.84 25.41 14.15
N CYS A 545 -13.76 25.11 14.87
CA CYS A 545 -12.66 26.03 15.08
C CYS A 545 -12.09 26.54 13.74
N ALA A 546 -11.87 25.65 12.78
CA ALA A 546 -11.37 26.02 11.45
C ALA A 546 -12.38 26.91 10.67
N ILE A 547 -13.68 26.64 10.77
CA ILE A 547 -14.72 27.48 10.16
C ILE A 547 -14.71 28.89 10.80
N GLN A 548 -14.60 28.98 12.12
CA GLN A 548 -14.55 30.25 12.85
C GLN A 548 -13.34 31.10 12.44
N LYS A 549 -12.20 30.45 12.21
CA LYS A 549 -10.97 31.11 11.72
C LYS A 549 -10.95 31.32 10.20
N LYS A 550 -11.97 30.85 9.48
CA LYS A 550 -12.08 30.90 7.99
C LYS A 550 -10.97 30.14 7.28
N HIS A 551 -10.38 29.13 7.91
CA HIS A 551 -9.39 28.29 7.27
C HIS A 551 -10.02 27.33 6.26
N PRO A 552 -9.32 27.00 5.17
CA PRO A 552 -9.74 25.94 4.26
C PRO A 552 -9.89 24.60 4.98
N ILE A 553 -10.97 23.87 4.72
CA ILE A 553 -11.23 22.55 5.28
C ILE A 553 -11.49 21.57 4.14
N TYR A 554 -10.75 20.48 4.14
CA TYR A 554 -10.89 19.36 3.22
C TYR A 554 -11.53 18.18 3.96
N LEU A 555 -12.75 17.79 3.54
CA LEU A 555 -13.52 16.73 4.18
C LEU A 555 -13.46 15.45 3.36
N LEU A 556 -12.85 14.41 3.91
CA LEU A 556 -12.80 13.07 3.32
C LEU A 556 -13.99 12.25 3.85
N GLY A 557 -15.16 12.44 3.25
CA GLY A 557 -16.43 11.86 3.72
C GLY A 557 -16.64 10.39 3.35
N GLY A 558 -15.86 9.86 2.42
CA GLY A 558 -15.95 8.46 1.97
C GLY A 558 -15.84 7.43 3.09
N PHE A 559 -15.07 7.73 4.11
CA PHE A 559 -14.81 6.87 5.27
C PHE A 559 -15.89 6.87 6.35
N GLY A 560 -16.96 7.64 6.20
CA GLY A 560 -18.03 7.71 7.20
C GLY A 560 -17.73 8.66 8.35
N GLY A 561 -18.46 8.50 9.47
CA GLY A 561 -18.27 9.24 10.71
C GLY A 561 -18.62 10.73 10.64
N ALA A 562 -17.99 11.50 11.51
CA ALA A 562 -18.21 12.94 11.62
C ALA A 562 -17.91 13.69 10.32
N SER A 563 -16.89 13.26 9.57
CA SER A 563 -16.54 13.86 8.26
C SER A 563 -17.66 13.69 7.23
N ALA A 564 -18.26 12.50 7.13
CA ALA A 564 -19.37 12.21 6.22
C ALA A 564 -20.65 12.99 6.56
N GLN A 565 -20.99 13.10 7.85
CA GLN A 565 -22.15 13.88 8.28
C GLN A 565 -22.01 15.37 7.94
N LYS A 566 -20.82 15.94 8.07
CA LYS A 566 -20.55 17.32 7.65
C LYS A 566 -20.68 17.52 6.15
N VAL A 567 -20.22 16.57 5.35
CA VAL A 567 -20.42 16.62 3.89
C VAL A 567 -21.91 16.62 3.57
N LYS A 568 -22.72 15.76 4.18
CA LYS A 568 -24.20 15.70 3.99
C LYS A 568 -24.88 17.00 4.41
N LEU A 569 -24.52 17.58 5.56
CA LEU A 569 -25.08 18.85 6.03
C LEU A 569 -24.71 20.02 5.12
N ARG A 570 -23.49 20.07 4.60
CA ARG A 570 -23.08 21.10 3.66
C ARG A 570 -23.75 20.95 2.30
N GLN A 571 -23.91 19.73 1.79
CA GLN A 571 -24.67 19.50 0.54
C GLN A 571 -26.12 19.98 0.66
N LYS A 572 -26.81 19.71 1.79
CA LYS A 572 -28.16 20.22 2.05
C LYS A 572 -28.23 21.75 2.14
N ASN A 573 -27.22 22.41 2.71
CA ASN A 573 -27.15 23.86 2.83
C ASN A 573 -26.67 24.56 1.54
N TYR A 574 -25.91 23.85 0.70
CA TYR A 574 -25.42 24.34 -0.59
C TYR A 574 -26.53 24.41 -1.63
N LEU A 575 -27.47 23.49 -1.61
CA LEU A 575 -28.69 23.57 -2.42
C LEU A 575 -29.58 24.78 -2.05
N LYS A 576 -29.33 25.43 -0.90
CA LYS A 576 -30.03 26.63 -0.44
C LYS A 576 -29.26 27.95 -0.62
N LYS A 577 -27.95 27.94 -0.89
CA LYS A 577 -27.12 29.16 -1.07
C LYS A 577 -25.98 28.90 -2.07
N GLN A 578 -26.09 29.48 -3.24
CA GLN A 578 -25.08 29.45 -4.30
C GLN A 578 -23.82 30.22 -3.89
N LYS A 579 -22.75 29.51 -3.51
CA LYS A 579 -21.34 29.97 -3.57
C LYS A 579 -20.40 28.78 -3.68
N PRO A 580 -19.37 28.82 -4.52
CA PRO A 580 -18.56 27.64 -4.86
C PRO A 580 -17.64 27.21 -3.73
N MET A 581 -17.69 25.94 -3.38
CA MET A 581 -16.77 25.29 -2.47
C MET A 581 -16.30 23.98 -3.11
N ARG A 582 -15.00 23.79 -3.18
CA ARG A 582 -14.42 22.56 -3.75
C ARG A 582 -14.67 21.39 -2.81
N ILE A 583 -15.47 20.42 -3.24
CA ILE A 583 -15.60 19.11 -2.62
C ILE A 583 -14.73 18.17 -3.44
N ILE A 584 -13.73 17.59 -2.81
CA ILE A 584 -12.99 16.50 -3.41
C ILE A 584 -13.82 15.24 -3.19
N LYS A 585 -14.41 14.71 -4.25
CA LYS A 585 -14.95 13.35 -4.28
C LYS A 585 -13.77 12.44 -4.59
N ILE A 586 -13.34 11.66 -3.60
CA ILE A 586 -12.47 10.51 -3.78
C ILE A 586 -13.35 9.30 -4.00
#